data_611240ec6b6a63bdde9d2969bd819a65
#
_entry.id   611240ec6b6a63bdde9d2969bd819a65
#
_cell.length_a   1.000
_cell.length_b   1.000
_cell.length_c   1.000
_cell.angle_alpha   90.00
_cell.angle_beta   90.00
_cell.angle_gamma   90.00
#
_symmetry.space_group_name_H-M   'P 1'
#
loop_
_entity.id
_entity.type
_entity.pdbx_description
1 polymer ?
#
loop_
_entity_poly.entity_id
_entity_poly.type
_entity_poly.pdbx_seq_one_letter_code
_entity_poly.pdbx_strand_id
1 'polypeptide(L)'
;MTIAVIAVVGLFFLAMGIHAIAAPAILVRPFGIRLDQAVSRAEVRAVYGGFGLAMAAVLALAAFHPGSLRTGITVTVAAALGGMALGRLMSALLGDRTPFYPNWFYCFVESVAAAALLLTDYR
;
A
#
# COMPACT_ATOMS: atom_id res chain seq x y z
N MET A 1 -12.33 17.08 0.80
CA MET A 1 -12.04 15.94 -0.08
C MET A 1 -10.61 15.43 0.04
N THR A 2 -9.64 16.31 -0.01
CA THR A 2 -8.22 15.94 0.13
C THR A 2 -7.95 15.18 1.42
N ILE A 3 -8.42 15.68 2.55
CA ILE A 3 -8.22 15.01 3.84
C ILE A 3 -8.90 13.65 3.88
N ALA A 4 -10.08 13.52 3.26
CA ALA A 4 -10.79 12.25 3.20
C ALA A 4 -9.98 11.19 2.44
N VAL A 5 -9.39 11.57 1.29
CA VAL A 5 -8.54 10.66 0.51
C VAL A 5 -7.32 10.24 1.31
N ILE A 6 -6.63 11.19 1.91
CA ILE A 6 -5.44 10.93 2.73
C ILE A 6 -5.79 10.00 3.90
N ALA A 7 -6.92 10.26 4.56
CA ALA A 7 -7.38 9.45 5.69
C ALA A 7 -7.70 8.01 5.28
N VAL A 8 -8.39 7.82 4.15
CA VAL A 8 -8.75 6.48 3.67
C VAL A 8 -7.50 5.68 3.31
N VAL A 9 -6.57 6.30 2.57
CA VAL A 9 -5.32 5.63 2.21
C VAL A 9 -4.49 5.34 3.46
N GLY A 10 -4.44 6.30 4.39
CA GLY A 10 -3.74 6.12 5.67
C GLY A 10 -4.31 4.97 6.50
N LEU A 11 -5.63 4.85 6.57
CA LEU A 11 -6.29 3.76 7.27
C LEU A 11 -6.02 2.40 6.61
N PHE A 12 -5.95 2.38 5.28
CA PHE A 12 -5.56 1.17 4.54
C PHE A 12 -4.17 0.71 4.97
N PHE A 13 -3.19 1.62 4.98
CA PHE A 13 -1.83 1.28 5.41
C PHE A 13 -1.77 0.90 6.89
N LEU A 14 -2.52 1.58 7.73
CA LEU A 14 -2.57 1.26 9.16
C LEU A 14 -3.11 -0.15 9.39
N ALA A 15 -4.20 -0.50 8.72
CA ALA A 15 -4.81 -1.82 8.83
C ALA A 15 -3.85 -2.91 8.32
N MET A 16 -3.21 -2.67 7.18
CA MET A 16 -2.22 -3.60 6.63
C MET A 16 -1.04 -3.77 7.61
N GLY A 17 -0.54 -2.66 8.14
CA GLY A 17 0.59 -2.69 9.06
C GLY A 17 0.29 -3.46 10.34
N ILE A 18 -0.84 -3.18 10.96
CA ILE A 18 -1.26 -3.89 12.18
C ILE A 18 -1.48 -5.37 11.89
N HIS A 19 -2.17 -5.69 10.80
CA HIS A 19 -2.44 -7.08 10.43
C HIS A 19 -1.14 -7.85 10.18
N ALA A 20 -0.19 -7.23 9.48
CA ALA A 20 1.10 -7.88 9.19
C ALA A 20 1.91 -8.13 10.44
N ILE A 21 1.91 -7.22 11.41
CA ILE A 21 2.62 -7.42 12.68
C ILE A 21 1.95 -8.54 13.49
N ALA A 22 0.63 -8.52 13.60
CA ALA A 22 -0.12 -9.45 14.44
C ALA A 22 -0.23 -10.85 13.82
N ALA A 23 -0.48 -10.93 12.51
CA ALA A 23 -0.76 -12.20 11.83
C ALA A 23 -0.16 -12.22 10.42
N PRO A 24 1.18 -12.22 10.29
CA PRO A 24 1.84 -12.12 8.99
C PRO A 24 1.47 -13.26 8.04
N ALA A 25 1.33 -14.48 8.54
CA ALA A 25 0.99 -15.62 7.71
C ALA A 25 -0.41 -15.51 7.10
N ILE A 26 -1.36 -14.96 7.86
CA ILE A 26 -2.72 -14.77 7.39
C ILE A 26 -2.78 -13.67 6.33
N LEU A 27 -2.02 -12.60 6.52
CA LEU A 27 -1.99 -11.48 5.58
C LEU A 27 -1.61 -11.94 4.17
N VAL A 28 -0.57 -12.78 4.06
CA VAL A 28 -0.04 -13.18 2.75
C VAL A 28 -0.62 -14.48 2.21
N ARG A 29 -1.49 -15.15 2.97
CA ARG A 29 -2.09 -16.43 2.55
C ARG A 29 -2.82 -16.35 1.21
N PRO A 30 -3.64 -15.30 0.93
CA PRO A 30 -4.34 -15.22 -0.36
C PRO A 30 -3.40 -15.18 -1.56
N PHE A 31 -2.13 -14.77 -1.35
CA PHE A 31 -1.13 -14.70 -2.41
C PHE A 31 -0.36 -16.00 -2.59
N GLY A 32 -0.74 -17.07 -1.87
CA GLY A 32 -0.05 -18.34 -1.94
C GLY A 32 1.33 -18.36 -1.29
N ILE A 33 1.61 -17.39 -0.43
CA ILE A 33 2.89 -17.29 0.27
C ILE A 33 2.80 -18.00 1.61
N ARG A 34 3.74 -18.91 1.86
CA ARG A 34 3.82 -19.65 3.12
C ARG A 34 4.99 -19.14 3.93
N LEU A 35 4.75 -18.89 5.22
CA LEU A 35 5.77 -18.36 6.13
C LEU A 35 6.17 -19.47 7.11
N ASP A 36 7.05 -20.36 6.65
CA ASP A 36 7.46 -21.53 7.43
C ASP A 36 8.62 -21.25 8.39
N GLN A 37 9.31 -20.11 8.23
CA GLN A 37 10.48 -19.79 9.02
C GLN A 37 10.32 -18.44 9.71
N ALA A 38 11.04 -18.27 10.83
CA ALA A 38 11.02 -17.01 11.56
C ALA A 38 11.50 -15.84 10.70
N VAL A 39 12.50 -16.05 9.83
CA VAL A 39 13.03 -15.01 8.96
C VAL A 39 11.97 -14.58 7.93
N SER A 40 11.14 -15.50 7.45
CA SER A 40 10.05 -15.17 6.54
C SER A 40 9.01 -14.28 7.20
N ARG A 41 8.66 -14.60 8.45
CA ARG A 41 7.72 -13.78 9.22
C ARG A 41 8.30 -12.40 9.51
N ALA A 42 9.60 -12.33 9.84
CA ALA A 42 10.28 -11.06 10.06
C ALA A 42 10.25 -10.18 8.80
N GLU A 43 10.44 -10.78 7.63
CA GLU A 43 10.40 -10.05 6.36
C GLU A 43 9.02 -9.44 6.11
N VAL A 44 7.96 -10.20 6.31
CA VAL A 44 6.60 -9.68 6.12
C VAL A 44 6.27 -8.59 7.14
N ARG A 45 6.70 -8.77 8.39
CA ARG A 45 6.52 -7.74 9.41
C ARG A 45 7.27 -6.45 9.08
N ALA A 46 8.43 -6.55 8.43
CA ALA A 46 9.19 -5.38 8.01
C ALA A 46 8.54 -4.69 6.80
N VAL A 47 8.32 -5.44 5.74
CA VAL A 47 7.91 -4.88 4.43
C VAL A 47 6.44 -4.47 4.42
N TYR A 48 5.58 -5.18 5.11
CA TYR A 48 4.15 -4.85 5.18
C TYR A 48 3.79 -4.21 6.52
N GLY A 49 4.37 -4.69 7.62
CA GLY A 49 4.05 -4.22 8.96
C GLY A 49 4.63 -2.85 9.24
N GLY A 50 5.93 -2.79 9.47
CA GLY A 50 6.61 -1.55 9.79
C GLY A 50 6.47 -0.50 8.71
N PHE A 51 6.61 -0.90 7.45
CA PHE A 51 6.41 0.00 6.32
C PHE A 51 4.98 0.56 6.31
N GLY A 52 3.97 -0.30 6.50
CA GLY A 52 2.58 0.14 6.53
C GLY A 52 2.30 1.14 7.65
N LEU A 53 2.81 0.88 8.85
CA LEU A 53 2.66 1.78 9.98
C LEU A 53 3.33 3.13 9.72
N ALA A 54 4.53 3.11 9.12
CA ALA A 54 5.24 4.34 8.77
C ALA A 54 4.49 5.15 7.71
N MET A 55 3.94 4.50 6.69
CA MET A 55 3.14 5.17 5.66
C MET A 55 1.89 5.80 6.28
N ALA A 56 1.22 5.09 7.19
CA ALA A 56 0.07 5.64 7.91
C ALA A 56 0.46 6.88 8.71
N ALA A 57 1.61 6.84 9.37
CA ALA A 57 2.10 7.98 10.17
C ALA A 57 2.40 9.20 9.31
N VAL A 58 3.10 9.03 8.18
CA VAL A 58 3.41 10.18 7.32
C VAL A 58 2.17 10.72 6.61
N LEU A 59 1.20 9.86 6.30
CA LEU A 59 -0.08 10.33 5.75
C LEU A 59 -0.88 11.11 6.79
N ALA A 60 -0.86 10.69 8.06
CA ALA A 60 -1.44 11.48 9.14
C ALA A 60 -0.76 12.85 9.24
N LEU A 61 0.56 12.89 9.14
CA LEU A 61 1.31 14.14 9.13
C LEU A 61 0.86 15.02 7.96
N ALA A 62 0.71 14.47 6.78
CA ALA A 62 0.25 15.20 5.59
C ALA A 62 -1.16 15.77 5.80
N ALA A 63 -2.03 15.07 6.51
CA ALA A 63 -3.40 15.53 6.76
C ALA A 63 -3.43 16.83 7.58
N PHE A 64 -2.46 17.01 8.46
CA PHE A 64 -2.41 18.18 9.35
C PHE A 64 -1.46 19.27 8.89
N HIS A 65 -0.71 19.08 7.81
CA HIS A 65 0.29 20.04 7.35
C HIS A 65 0.11 20.34 5.86
N PRO A 66 -0.85 21.21 5.50
CA PRO A 66 -1.04 21.59 4.11
C PRO A 66 0.18 22.31 3.54
N GLY A 67 0.30 22.31 2.22
CA GLY A 67 1.40 22.93 1.51
C GLY A 67 2.37 21.91 0.94
N SER A 68 3.64 22.27 0.86
CA SER A 68 4.66 21.46 0.18
C SER A 68 4.90 20.11 0.85
N LEU A 69 4.76 20.04 2.18
CA LEU A 69 4.93 18.76 2.88
C LEU A 69 3.85 17.76 2.48
N ARG A 70 2.59 18.21 2.49
CA ARG A 70 1.48 17.36 2.04
C ARG A 70 1.68 16.90 0.62
N THR A 71 2.01 17.80 -0.29
CA THR A 71 2.24 17.48 -1.70
C THR A 71 3.37 16.46 -1.86
N GLY A 72 4.50 16.68 -1.16
CA GLY A 72 5.61 15.74 -1.20
C GLY A 72 5.22 14.34 -0.75
N ILE A 73 4.48 14.25 0.35
CA ILE A 73 4.03 12.96 0.90
C ILE A 73 3.05 12.28 -0.05
N THR A 74 2.03 13.01 -0.53
CA THR A 74 1.01 12.40 -1.39
C THR A 74 1.59 11.93 -2.72
N VAL A 75 2.50 12.69 -3.31
CA VAL A 75 3.18 12.28 -4.54
C VAL A 75 4.06 11.05 -4.30
N THR A 76 4.80 11.03 -3.20
CA THR A 76 5.67 9.88 -2.87
C THR A 76 4.86 8.61 -2.63
N VAL A 77 3.79 8.70 -1.84
CA VAL A 77 2.95 7.53 -1.57
C VAL A 77 2.23 7.07 -2.83
N ALA A 78 1.76 8.01 -3.65
CA ALA A 78 1.15 7.68 -4.94
C ALA A 78 2.13 6.95 -5.86
N ALA A 79 3.38 7.40 -5.91
CA ALA A 79 4.41 6.73 -6.71
C ALA A 79 4.68 5.32 -6.20
N ALA A 80 4.72 5.12 -4.89
CA ALA A 80 4.90 3.79 -4.29
C ALA A 80 3.74 2.86 -4.67
N LEU A 81 2.51 3.32 -4.53
CA LEU A 81 1.33 2.53 -4.88
C LEU A 81 1.27 2.25 -6.39
N GLY A 82 1.58 3.25 -7.21
CA GLY A 82 1.63 3.10 -8.65
C GLY A 82 2.69 2.09 -9.09
N GLY A 83 3.85 2.10 -8.41
CA GLY A 83 4.90 1.12 -8.64
C GLY A 83 4.48 -0.30 -8.30
N MET A 84 3.73 -0.47 -7.21
CA MET A 84 3.19 -1.78 -6.84
C MET A 84 2.22 -2.29 -7.92
N ALA A 85 1.29 -1.44 -8.36
CA ALA A 85 0.35 -1.78 -9.42
C ALA A 85 1.09 -2.14 -10.71
N LEU A 86 2.12 -1.37 -11.07
CA LEU A 86 2.93 -1.63 -12.25
C LEU A 86 3.62 -2.98 -12.17
N GLY A 87 4.18 -3.34 -11.00
CA GLY A 87 4.82 -4.63 -10.78
C GLY A 87 3.87 -5.80 -11.01
N ARG A 88 2.62 -5.66 -10.56
CA ARG A 88 1.59 -6.67 -10.79
C ARG A 88 1.26 -6.82 -12.28
N LEU A 89 1.17 -5.69 -12.99
CA LEU A 89 0.93 -5.69 -14.43
C LEU A 89 2.11 -6.34 -15.18
N MET A 90 3.34 -5.98 -14.80
CA MET A 90 4.54 -6.54 -15.42
C MET A 90 4.62 -8.05 -15.23
N SER A 91 4.22 -8.57 -14.07
CA SER A 91 4.20 -10.00 -13.82
C SER A 91 3.30 -10.73 -14.83
N ALA A 92 2.12 -10.15 -15.09
CA ALA A 92 1.22 -10.71 -16.10
C ALA A 92 1.81 -10.65 -17.51
N LEU A 93 2.48 -9.55 -17.85
CA LEU A 93 3.12 -9.38 -19.16
C LEU A 93 4.30 -10.35 -19.35
N LEU A 94 4.94 -10.75 -18.25
CA LEU A 94 6.02 -11.73 -18.29
C LEU A 94 5.51 -13.18 -18.36
N GLY A 95 4.21 -13.38 -18.35
CA GLY A 95 3.60 -14.69 -18.56
C GLY A 95 2.95 -15.32 -17.32
N ASP A 96 3.04 -14.69 -16.16
CA ASP A 96 2.47 -15.23 -14.93
C ASP A 96 1.02 -14.78 -14.79
N ARG A 97 0.10 -15.65 -15.19
CA ARG A 97 -1.33 -15.38 -15.11
C ARG A 97 -1.87 -15.75 -13.75
N THR A 98 -2.73 -14.90 -13.21
CA THR A 98 -3.37 -15.12 -11.91
C THR A 98 -4.87 -14.95 -12.02
N PRO A 99 -5.66 -15.55 -11.10
CA PRO A 99 -7.08 -15.21 -10.97
C PRO A 99 -7.22 -13.73 -10.55
N PHE A 100 -8.44 -13.22 -10.64
CA PHE A 100 -8.67 -11.81 -10.32
C PHE A 100 -8.24 -11.47 -8.90
N TYR A 101 -8.70 -12.25 -7.91
CA TYR A 101 -8.32 -12.02 -6.53
C TYR A 101 -7.18 -12.96 -6.13
N PRO A 102 -6.11 -12.48 -5.46
CA PRO A 102 -5.99 -11.10 -4.95
C PRO A 102 -5.23 -10.14 -5.88
N ASN A 103 -4.52 -10.63 -6.88
CA ASN A 103 -3.54 -9.83 -7.62
C ASN A 103 -4.17 -8.62 -8.34
N TRP A 104 -5.17 -8.87 -9.17
CA TRP A 104 -5.81 -7.79 -9.94
C TRP A 104 -6.69 -6.91 -9.07
N PHE A 105 -7.28 -7.48 -8.01
CA PHE A 105 -8.02 -6.68 -7.04
C PHE A 105 -7.12 -5.61 -6.42
N TYR A 106 -5.95 -6.01 -5.93
CA TYR A 106 -5.02 -5.05 -5.33
C TYR A 106 -4.37 -4.14 -6.35
N CYS A 107 -4.16 -4.61 -7.58
CA CYS A 107 -3.72 -3.73 -8.68
C CYS A 107 -4.71 -2.59 -8.87
N PHE A 108 -5.99 -2.89 -8.87
CA PHE A 108 -7.05 -1.88 -8.98
C PHE A 108 -7.05 -0.93 -7.78
N VAL A 109 -7.01 -1.47 -6.56
CA VAL A 109 -7.00 -0.66 -5.33
C VAL A 109 -5.80 0.28 -5.31
N GLU A 110 -4.62 -0.23 -5.64
CA GLU A 110 -3.38 0.56 -5.66
C GLU A 110 -3.43 1.66 -6.71
N SER A 111 -3.96 1.34 -7.88
CA SER A 111 -4.10 2.31 -8.97
C SER A 111 -5.09 3.42 -8.62
N VAL A 112 -6.22 3.07 -8.05
CA VAL A 112 -7.25 4.04 -7.65
C VAL A 112 -6.71 4.93 -6.52
N ALA A 113 -6.06 4.34 -5.53
CA ALA A 113 -5.49 5.10 -4.43
C ALA A 113 -4.39 6.07 -4.92
N ALA A 114 -3.52 5.61 -5.80
CA ALA A 114 -2.47 6.45 -6.39
C ALA A 114 -3.08 7.62 -7.16
N ALA A 115 -4.07 7.36 -8.01
CA ALA A 115 -4.75 8.39 -8.78
C ALA A 115 -5.45 9.40 -7.87
N ALA A 116 -6.15 8.91 -6.85
CA ALA A 116 -6.85 9.77 -5.91
C ALA A 116 -5.89 10.71 -5.16
N LEU A 117 -4.75 10.19 -4.71
CA LEU A 117 -3.74 11.01 -4.04
C LEU A 117 -3.16 12.07 -4.99
N LEU A 118 -2.86 11.70 -6.24
CA LEU A 118 -2.34 12.65 -7.21
C LEU A 118 -3.36 13.73 -7.54
N LEU A 119 -4.64 13.37 -7.66
CA LEU A 119 -5.69 14.34 -7.96
C LEU A 119 -5.89 15.37 -6.85
N THR A 120 -5.51 15.07 -5.62
CA THR A 120 -5.61 16.03 -4.52
C THR A 120 -4.64 17.21 -4.70
N ASP A 121 -3.58 17.03 -5.49
CA ASP A 121 -2.54 18.05 -5.67
C ASP A 121 -2.87 19.04 -6.80
N TYR A 122 -3.92 18.79 -7.56
CA TYR A 122 -4.32 19.65 -8.68
C TYR A 122 -5.39 20.67 -8.29
N ARG A 123 -5.54 20.97 -7.01
CA ARG A 123 -6.54 21.93 -6.54
C ARG A 123 -5.96 23.17 -5.87
#